data_99a154348797c60296e669931bf25a64
#
_entry.id   99a154348797c60296e669931bf25a64
#
_cell.length_a   1.000
_cell.length_b   1.000
_cell.length_c   1.000
_cell.angle_alpha   90.00
_cell.angle_beta   90.00
_cell.angle_gamma   90.00
#
_symmetry.space_group_name_H-M   'P 1'
#
loop_
_entity.id
_entity.type
_entity.pdbx_description
1 polymer ?
#
loop_
_entity_poly.entity_id
_entity_poly.type
_entity_poly.pdbx_seq_one_letter_code
_entity_poly.pdbx_strand_id
1 'polypeptide(L)'
;FNSDRLKTDEWTLTIDGLVEKPIILNADDLIKKYQLEERIYRLRCVEAWSMVIPWIGFELRNIIREVKPMYNAKYLAFESIYDPDNLPGQKRNILKWPYREGLRLDEALNPLALNSVGLYGKVLPNQNGAPVRLIVPWKYGFKSIKSIVRISFVEDQPICTWNQQTPNEYGFYSNVNPYVDHPRWSQKRERRIGEFGKRDTLLFNGYSKFVNNLYTGMDLEKFF
;
A
#
# COMPACT_ATOMS: atom_id res chain seq x y z
N PHE A 1 -13.84 11.55 -10.88
CA PHE A 1 -13.90 11.30 -9.43
C PHE A 1 -13.58 12.62 -8.75
N ASN A 2 -14.54 13.18 -8.03
CA ASN A 2 -14.32 14.46 -7.36
C ASN A 2 -13.86 14.18 -5.93
N SER A 3 -12.55 14.08 -5.72
CA SER A 3 -11.93 13.95 -4.40
C SER A 3 -11.67 15.31 -3.73
N ASP A 4 -12.01 16.41 -4.40
CA ASP A 4 -11.68 17.77 -3.95
C ASP A 4 -12.46 18.16 -2.67
N ARG A 5 -13.54 17.44 -2.39
CA ARG A 5 -14.37 17.64 -1.20
C ARG A 5 -13.80 16.99 0.07
N LEU A 6 -12.85 16.08 -0.08
CA LEU A 6 -12.25 15.40 1.07
C LEU A 6 -11.46 16.40 1.91
N LYS A 7 -11.88 16.57 3.16
CA LYS A 7 -11.17 17.41 4.13
C LYS A 7 -10.09 16.58 4.83
N THR A 8 -8.88 17.09 4.86
CA THR A 8 -7.72 16.40 5.46
C THR A 8 -7.18 17.12 6.70
N ASP A 9 -7.67 18.31 7.00
CA ASP A 9 -7.18 19.14 8.11
C ASP A 9 -7.48 18.53 9.49
N GLU A 10 -8.63 17.85 9.63
CA GLU A 10 -9.06 17.18 10.86
C GLU A 10 -8.76 15.68 10.84
N TRP A 11 -7.84 15.24 9.97
CA TRP A 11 -7.54 13.83 9.80
C TRP A 11 -6.88 13.22 11.01
N THR A 12 -7.32 12.00 11.35
CA THR A 12 -6.68 11.15 12.35
C THR A 12 -6.33 9.80 11.76
N LEU A 13 -5.13 9.31 12.08
CA LEU A 13 -4.67 7.96 11.81
C LEU A 13 -4.53 7.22 13.14
N THR A 14 -5.41 6.26 13.38
CA THR A 14 -5.36 5.39 14.56
C THR A 14 -4.45 4.21 14.32
N ILE A 15 -3.52 3.95 15.23
CA ILE A 15 -2.65 2.77 15.23
C ILE A 15 -2.92 1.98 16.51
N ASP A 16 -3.42 0.75 16.38
CA ASP A 16 -3.90 -0.07 17.49
C ASP A 16 -3.76 -1.59 17.28
N GLY A 17 -4.54 -2.38 18.00
CA GLY A 17 -4.50 -3.84 17.98
C GLY A 17 -3.44 -4.42 18.90
N LEU A 18 -2.69 -5.42 18.43
CA LEU A 18 -1.66 -6.12 19.20
C LEU A 18 -0.38 -5.28 19.33
N VAL A 19 -0.46 -4.17 20.06
CA VAL A 19 0.63 -3.24 20.34
C VAL A 19 0.66 -2.85 21.83
N GLU A 20 1.85 -2.55 22.36
CA GLU A 20 1.99 -2.07 23.74
C GLU A 20 1.53 -0.62 23.89
N LYS A 21 1.69 0.20 22.85
CA LYS A 21 1.43 1.64 22.85
C LYS A 21 0.57 2.04 21.66
N PRO A 22 -0.76 1.92 21.75
CA PRO A 22 -1.63 2.47 20.72
C PRO A 22 -1.47 3.98 20.66
N ILE A 23 -1.48 4.54 19.45
CA ILE A 23 -1.32 5.98 19.19
C ILE A 23 -2.36 6.47 18.19
N ILE A 24 -2.64 7.77 18.26
CA ILE A 24 -3.40 8.50 17.25
C ILE A 24 -2.50 9.62 16.73
N LEU A 25 -2.33 9.69 15.42
CA LEU A 25 -1.59 10.73 14.73
C LEU A 25 -2.56 11.64 13.99
N ASN A 26 -2.40 12.95 14.14
CA ASN A 26 -3.14 13.92 13.32
C ASN A 26 -2.39 14.23 12.01
N ALA A 27 -2.99 15.04 11.13
CA ALA A 27 -2.36 15.39 9.84
C ALA A 27 -1.00 16.07 10.01
N ASP A 28 -0.84 16.90 11.03
CA ASP A 28 0.41 17.59 11.36
C ASP A 28 1.49 16.62 11.84
N ASP A 29 1.13 15.64 12.69
CA ASP A 29 2.06 14.62 13.16
C ASP A 29 2.65 13.80 12.01
N LEU A 30 1.84 13.48 10.99
CA LEU A 30 2.28 12.74 9.82
C LEU A 30 3.40 13.45 9.03
N ILE A 31 3.47 14.77 9.13
CA ILE A 31 4.45 15.59 8.43
C ILE A 31 5.62 15.98 9.35
N LYS A 32 5.37 16.23 10.64
CA LYS A 32 6.33 16.84 11.55
C LYS A 32 7.04 15.85 12.47
N LYS A 33 6.39 14.72 12.79
CA LYS A 33 6.88 13.77 13.81
C LYS A 33 8.02 12.89 13.32
N TYR A 34 8.00 12.51 12.05
CA TYR A 34 8.99 11.60 11.47
C TYR A 34 9.86 12.34 10.46
N GLN A 35 11.12 11.91 10.34
CA GLN A 35 11.99 12.44 9.30
C GLN A 35 11.46 12.05 7.93
N LEU A 36 11.08 13.03 7.12
CA LEU A 36 10.64 12.83 5.75
C LEU A 36 11.85 12.67 4.82
N GLU A 37 11.69 11.83 3.83
CA GLU A 37 12.66 11.59 2.76
C GLU A 37 11.94 11.50 1.41
N GLU A 38 12.63 11.87 0.34
CA GLU A 38 12.16 11.62 -1.02
C GLU A 38 12.69 10.28 -1.52
N ARG A 39 11.81 9.46 -2.08
CA ARG A 39 12.14 8.17 -2.70
C ARG A 39 11.54 8.03 -4.07
N ILE A 40 12.37 7.84 -5.07
CA ILE A 40 11.94 7.59 -6.44
C ILE A 40 11.66 6.11 -6.62
N TYR A 41 10.38 5.74 -6.64
CA TYR A 41 9.94 4.37 -6.73
C TYR A 41 9.20 4.08 -8.03
N ARG A 42 9.36 2.85 -8.53
CA ARG A 42 8.48 2.28 -9.55
C ARG A 42 7.15 1.91 -8.91
N LEU A 43 6.07 2.18 -9.62
CA LEU A 43 4.73 1.69 -9.30
C LEU A 43 4.28 0.83 -10.47
N ARG A 44 3.84 -0.40 -10.20
CA ARG A 44 3.34 -1.36 -11.20
C ARG A 44 1.89 -1.70 -10.92
N CYS A 45 1.01 -1.33 -11.84
CA CYS A 45 -0.39 -1.73 -11.77
C CYS A 45 -0.56 -3.19 -12.21
N VAL A 46 -1.49 -3.90 -11.59
CA VAL A 46 -1.87 -5.26 -12.02
C VAL A 46 -2.34 -5.29 -13.49
N GLU A 47 -2.86 -4.19 -14.02
CA GLU A 47 -3.30 -4.04 -15.43
C GLU A 47 -2.14 -3.81 -16.43
N ALA A 48 -0.94 -4.24 -16.10
CA ALA A 48 0.23 -4.24 -17.00
C ALA A 48 0.68 -2.85 -17.48
N TRP A 49 0.54 -1.83 -16.64
CA TRP A 49 1.20 -0.53 -16.83
C TRP A 49 1.99 -0.12 -15.60
N SER A 50 2.95 0.77 -15.78
CA SER A 50 3.84 1.22 -14.70
C SER A 50 4.23 2.67 -14.86
N MET A 51 4.70 3.27 -13.77
CA MET A 51 5.24 4.63 -13.73
C MET A 51 6.37 4.73 -12.69
N VAL A 52 7.12 5.81 -12.74
CA VAL A 52 8.14 6.17 -11.75
C VAL A 52 7.70 7.45 -11.07
N ILE A 53 7.68 7.45 -9.75
CA ILE A 53 7.14 8.55 -8.95
C ILE A 53 8.11 8.90 -7.83
N PRO A 54 8.49 10.18 -7.65
CA PRO A 54 9.20 10.66 -6.48
C PRO A 54 8.20 10.89 -5.33
N TRP A 55 8.13 9.94 -4.41
CA TRP A 55 7.31 10.01 -3.21
C TRP A 55 8.05 10.72 -2.09
N ILE A 56 7.33 11.48 -1.28
CA ILE A 56 7.84 12.06 -0.04
C ILE A 56 7.11 11.40 1.12
N GLY A 57 7.85 10.91 2.10
CA GLY A 57 7.26 10.21 3.24
C GLY A 57 8.29 9.72 4.23
N PHE A 58 7.86 8.83 5.10
CA PHE A 58 8.69 8.19 6.12
C PHE A 58 8.48 6.68 6.12
N GLU A 59 9.48 5.94 6.56
CA GLU A 59 9.41 4.48 6.61
C GLU A 59 8.29 4.00 7.55
N LEU A 60 7.49 3.03 7.10
CA LEU A 60 6.43 2.43 7.90
C LEU A 60 6.96 1.84 9.23
N ARG A 61 8.18 1.31 9.20
CA ARG A 61 8.82 0.75 10.41
C ARG A 61 9.03 1.77 11.54
N ASN A 62 8.98 3.09 11.26
CA ASN A 62 9.08 4.11 12.32
C ASN A 62 7.85 4.07 13.24
N ILE A 63 6.64 3.95 12.65
CA ILE A 63 5.41 3.72 13.41
C ILE A 63 5.49 2.39 14.17
N ILE A 64 5.91 1.32 13.49
CA ILE A 64 5.98 -0.03 14.09
C ILE A 64 6.87 -0.04 15.33
N ARG A 65 8.04 0.59 15.27
CA ARG A 65 8.97 0.69 16.41
C ARG A 65 8.38 1.49 17.57
N GLU A 66 7.64 2.52 17.27
CA GLU A 66 7.03 3.40 18.28
C GLU A 66 5.92 2.68 19.07
N VAL A 67 5.03 1.97 18.36
CA VAL A 67 3.87 1.30 18.96
C VAL A 67 4.24 -0.02 19.66
N LYS A 68 5.41 -0.58 19.37
CA LYS A 68 5.94 -1.82 19.94
C LYS A 68 4.97 -3.00 19.80
N PRO A 69 4.97 -3.69 18.67
CA PRO A 69 4.10 -4.84 18.45
C PRO A 69 4.30 -5.91 19.51
N MET A 70 3.21 -6.52 19.97
CA MET A 70 3.23 -7.70 20.82
C MET A 70 3.79 -8.90 20.07
N TYR A 71 4.29 -9.91 20.79
CA TYR A 71 4.95 -11.08 20.20
C TYR A 71 4.07 -11.89 19.23
N ASN A 72 2.76 -11.85 19.42
CA ASN A 72 1.79 -12.54 18.55
C ASN A 72 1.26 -11.68 17.39
N ALA A 73 1.71 -10.43 17.25
CA ALA A 73 1.39 -9.62 16.07
C ALA A 73 2.15 -10.15 14.85
N LYS A 74 1.43 -10.65 13.86
CA LYS A 74 2.00 -11.24 12.63
C LYS A 74 1.75 -10.40 11.38
N TYR A 75 0.69 -9.58 11.40
CA TYR A 75 0.25 -8.79 10.26
C TYR A 75 -0.15 -7.38 10.69
N LEU A 76 -0.12 -6.47 9.69
CA LEU A 76 -0.75 -5.18 9.75
C LEU A 76 -1.99 -5.19 8.85
N ALA A 77 -3.12 -4.76 9.39
CA ALA A 77 -4.35 -4.51 8.65
C ALA A 77 -4.54 -3.00 8.50
N PHE A 78 -4.73 -2.55 7.27
CA PHE A 78 -4.93 -1.15 6.92
C PHE A 78 -6.37 -0.91 6.50
N GLU A 79 -6.92 0.23 6.89
CA GLU A 79 -8.26 0.65 6.51
C GLU A 79 -8.25 2.09 5.98
N SER A 80 -8.89 2.30 4.82
CA SER A 80 -9.07 3.63 4.22
C SER A 80 -10.30 4.32 4.79
N ILE A 81 -10.37 5.64 4.58
CA ILE A 81 -11.58 6.40 4.90
C ILE A 81 -12.80 5.84 4.13
N TYR A 82 -13.94 5.83 4.82
CA TYR A 82 -15.24 5.62 4.22
C TYR A 82 -16.09 6.89 4.40
N ASP A 83 -16.23 7.67 3.34
CA ASP A 83 -16.95 8.94 3.30
C ASP A 83 -17.68 9.06 1.95
N PRO A 84 -18.81 8.36 1.78
CA PRO A 84 -19.51 8.30 0.50
C PRO A 84 -20.15 9.63 0.08
N ASP A 85 -20.29 10.60 0.97
CA ASP A 85 -20.84 11.91 0.64
C ASP A 85 -19.82 12.82 -0.03
N ASN A 86 -18.58 12.79 0.42
CA ASN A 86 -17.47 13.50 -0.19
C ASN A 86 -16.74 12.67 -1.28
N LEU A 87 -16.86 11.34 -1.23
CA LEU A 87 -16.28 10.40 -2.17
C LEU A 87 -17.36 9.56 -2.87
N PRO A 88 -18.16 10.14 -3.78
CA PRO A 88 -19.34 9.48 -4.36
C PRO A 88 -19.04 8.18 -5.11
N GLY A 89 -17.77 7.94 -5.49
CA GLY A 89 -17.34 6.66 -6.03
C GLY A 89 -17.54 5.48 -5.07
N GLN A 90 -17.56 5.75 -3.76
CA GLN A 90 -17.79 4.74 -2.72
C GLN A 90 -19.26 4.28 -2.61
N LYS A 91 -20.20 5.01 -3.22
CA LYS A 91 -21.63 4.60 -3.33
C LYS A 91 -21.83 3.51 -4.38
N ARG A 92 -20.84 3.26 -5.25
CA ARG A 92 -20.93 2.21 -6.27
C ARG A 92 -20.72 0.84 -5.63
N ASN A 93 -21.59 -0.11 -5.94
CA ASN A 93 -21.51 -1.48 -5.45
C ASN A 93 -20.48 -2.32 -6.25
N ILE A 94 -19.25 -1.82 -6.38
CA ILE A 94 -18.14 -2.52 -7.06
C ILE A 94 -17.22 -3.18 -6.03
N LEU A 95 -16.95 -2.48 -4.92
CA LEU A 95 -16.10 -2.95 -3.83
C LEU A 95 -16.83 -2.80 -2.50
N LYS A 96 -16.48 -3.66 -1.54
CA LYS A 96 -16.89 -3.48 -0.14
C LYS A 96 -16.02 -2.39 0.49
N TRP A 97 -16.64 -1.36 0.99
CA TRP A 97 -15.99 -0.26 1.71
C TRP A 97 -16.11 -0.45 3.24
N PRO A 98 -15.20 0.07 4.05
CA PRO A 98 -13.96 0.75 3.65
C PRO A 98 -12.99 -0.16 2.89
N TYR A 99 -12.11 0.44 2.06
CA TYR A 99 -11.06 -0.33 1.38
C TYR A 99 -10.05 -0.83 2.42
N ARG A 100 -9.69 -2.10 2.33
CA ARG A 100 -8.82 -2.79 3.29
C ARG A 100 -7.65 -3.45 2.58
N GLU A 101 -6.49 -3.38 3.21
CA GLU A 101 -5.28 -4.06 2.78
C GLU A 101 -4.52 -4.67 3.96
N GLY A 102 -3.61 -5.57 3.65
CA GLY A 102 -2.77 -6.23 4.64
C GLY A 102 -1.33 -6.42 4.18
N LEU A 103 -0.42 -6.41 5.15
CA LEU A 103 0.98 -6.82 5.01
C LEU A 103 1.35 -7.77 6.14
N ARG A 104 2.28 -8.70 5.88
CA ARG A 104 2.97 -9.37 6.97
C ARG A 104 3.83 -8.35 7.72
N LEU A 105 4.08 -8.60 9.00
CA LEU A 105 4.87 -7.70 9.83
C LEU A 105 6.32 -7.53 9.30
N ASP A 106 6.92 -8.60 8.79
CA ASP A 106 8.27 -8.54 8.19
C ASP A 106 8.31 -7.73 6.88
N GLU A 107 7.25 -7.81 6.05
CA GLU A 107 7.09 -6.94 4.88
C GLU A 107 6.96 -5.46 5.29
N ALA A 108 6.15 -5.20 6.32
CA ALA A 108 5.93 -3.84 6.84
C ALA A 108 7.20 -3.24 7.49
N LEU A 109 8.07 -4.08 8.06
CA LEU A 109 9.37 -3.68 8.61
C LEU A 109 10.45 -3.44 7.55
N ASN A 110 10.21 -3.88 6.30
CA ASN A 110 11.19 -3.66 5.22
C ASN A 110 11.36 -2.16 4.95
N PRO A 111 12.60 -1.65 4.84
CA PRO A 111 12.87 -0.23 4.61
C PRO A 111 12.20 0.38 3.38
N LEU A 112 11.82 -0.44 2.39
CA LEU A 112 11.12 0.04 1.20
C LEU A 112 9.64 0.38 1.45
N ALA A 113 9.02 -0.14 2.51
CA ALA A 113 7.64 0.20 2.86
C ALA A 113 7.57 1.64 3.41
N LEU A 114 6.89 2.52 2.70
CA LEU A 114 6.83 3.95 2.97
C LEU A 114 5.40 4.41 3.25
N ASN A 115 5.21 5.20 4.29
CA ASN A 115 4.02 6.03 4.46
C ASN A 115 4.28 7.35 3.72
N SER A 116 3.63 7.53 2.58
CA SER A 116 3.81 8.73 1.78
C SER A 116 2.80 9.81 2.15
N VAL A 117 3.28 11.03 2.33
CA VAL A 117 2.50 12.25 2.63
C VAL A 117 2.65 13.29 1.52
N GLY A 118 3.50 13.02 0.50
CA GLY A 118 3.74 13.92 -0.61
C GLY A 118 4.29 13.22 -1.86
N LEU A 119 4.30 13.96 -2.95
CA LEU A 119 4.92 13.57 -4.23
C LEU A 119 5.32 14.80 -5.03
N TYR A 120 6.39 14.69 -5.84
CA TYR A 120 6.92 15.78 -6.68
C TYR A 120 7.17 17.08 -5.89
N GLY A 121 7.74 16.98 -4.70
CA GLY A 121 8.05 18.15 -3.86
C GLY A 121 6.83 18.85 -3.21
N LYS A 122 5.62 18.26 -3.30
CA LYS A 122 4.37 18.83 -2.79
C LYS A 122 3.62 17.89 -1.88
N VAL A 123 2.72 18.43 -1.07
CA VAL A 123 1.78 17.64 -0.25
C VAL A 123 0.96 16.71 -1.16
N LEU A 124 0.61 15.56 -0.64
CA LEU A 124 -0.16 14.56 -1.38
C LEU A 124 -1.56 15.08 -1.75
N PRO A 125 -1.93 15.13 -3.04
CA PRO A 125 -3.28 15.49 -3.44
C PRO A 125 -4.31 14.43 -3.00
N ASN A 126 -5.55 14.85 -2.74
CA ASN A 126 -6.64 13.96 -2.34
C ASN A 126 -6.79 12.74 -3.24
N GLN A 127 -6.78 12.94 -4.56
CA GLN A 127 -6.88 11.86 -5.54
C GLN A 127 -5.74 10.83 -5.42
N ASN A 128 -4.56 11.26 -4.98
CA ASN A 128 -3.39 10.41 -4.81
C ASN A 128 -3.33 9.72 -3.43
N GLY A 129 -4.30 10.00 -2.55
CA GLY A 129 -4.47 9.31 -1.27
C GLY A 129 -4.09 10.13 -0.04
N ALA A 130 -4.26 11.47 -0.11
CA ALA A 130 -4.05 12.35 1.05
C ALA A 130 -4.85 11.90 2.28
N PRO A 131 -4.39 12.28 3.50
CA PRO A 131 -3.10 12.90 3.79
C PRO A 131 -1.95 11.90 3.85
N VAL A 132 -2.24 10.61 3.95
CA VAL A 132 -1.24 9.55 4.02
C VAL A 132 -1.69 8.30 3.25
N ARG A 133 -0.75 7.72 2.54
CA ARG A 133 -0.93 6.46 1.83
C ARG A 133 0.27 5.54 2.02
N LEU A 134 0.03 4.25 1.86
CA LEU A 134 1.09 3.24 1.80
C LEU A 134 1.73 3.19 0.41
N ILE A 135 3.05 2.98 0.36
CA ILE A 135 3.80 2.61 -0.85
C ILE A 135 4.60 1.35 -0.55
N VAL A 136 4.33 0.28 -1.29
CA VAL A 136 5.09 -0.98 -1.28
C VAL A 136 5.53 -1.28 -2.71
N PRO A 137 6.71 -0.80 -3.14
CA PRO A 137 7.07 -0.70 -4.55
C PRO A 137 7.27 -2.05 -5.25
N TRP A 138 7.47 -3.14 -4.51
CA TRP A 138 7.64 -4.49 -5.05
C TRP A 138 6.34 -5.27 -5.27
N LYS A 139 5.21 -4.71 -4.76
CA LYS A 139 3.87 -5.28 -4.91
C LYS A 139 3.08 -4.51 -5.97
N TYR A 140 2.03 -5.15 -6.49
CA TYR A 140 1.10 -4.45 -7.37
C TYR A 140 0.46 -3.24 -6.68
N GLY A 141 0.22 -2.18 -7.44
CA GLY A 141 -0.15 -0.85 -6.93
C GLY A 141 -1.41 -0.79 -6.07
N PHE A 142 -2.33 -1.75 -6.21
CA PHE A 142 -3.54 -1.79 -5.37
C PHE A 142 -3.24 -2.12 -3.90
N LYS A 143 -2.09 -2.78 -3.61
CA LYS A 143 -1.61 -3.01 -2.24
C LYS A 143 -1.19 -1.72 -1.53
N SER A 144 -0.92 -0.67 -2.28
CA SER A 144 -0.53 0.66 -1.78
C SER A 144 -1.78 1.49 -1.43
N ILE A 145 -2.49 1.09 -0.38
CA ILE A 145 -3.75 1.69 0.09
C ILE A 145 -3.64 3.20 0.30
N LYS A 146 -4.71 3.93 -0.07
CA LYS A 146 -4.83 5.39 0.00
C LYS A 146 -5.63 5.86 1.20
N SER A 147 -5.38 7.08 1.65
CA SER A 147 -6.21 7.80 2.63
C SER A 147 -6.49 6.94 3.87
N ILE A 148 -5.40 6.51 4.50
CA ILE A 148 -5.43 5.56 5.62
C ILE A 148 -5.96 6.27 6.87
N VAL A 149 -6.94 5.66 7.54
CA VAL A 149 -7.49 6.12 8.83
C VAL A 149 -7.15 5.18 9.98
N ARG A 150 -6.77 3.92 9.68
CA ARG A 150 -6.42 2.95 10.72
C ARG A 150 -5.36 1.97 10.24
N ILE A 151 -4.44 1.62 11.16
CA ILE A 151 -3.48 0.53 11.03
C ILE A 151 -3.61 -0.32 12.29
N SER A 152 -4.09 -1.56 12.16
CA SER A 152 -4.25 -2.49 13.28
C SER A 152 -3.26 -3.63 13.18
N PHE A 153 -2.59 -3.93 14.30
CA PHE A 153 -1.71 -5.09 14.40
C PHE A 153 -2.53 -6.30 14.80
N VAL A 154 -2.44 -7.37 14.02
CA VAL A 154 -3.28 -8.56 14.19
C VAL A 154 -2.47 -9.84 14.10
N GLU A 155 -2.99 -10.92 14.68
CA GLU A 155 -2.36 -12.24 14.63
C GLU A 155 -2.67 -12.97 13.33
N ASP A 156 -3.93 -12.92 12.90
CA ASP A 156 -4.40 -13.61 11.71
C ASP A 156 -4.25 -12.76 10.46
N GLN A 157 -4.11 -13.41 9.30
CA GLN A 157 -4.04 -12.74 8.00
C GLN A 157 -5.30 -11.91 7.76
N PRO A 158 -5.17 -10.58 7.58
CA PRO A 158 -6.32 -9.71 7.39
C PRO A 158 -6.99 -9.90 6.03
N ILE A 159 -8.27 -9.61 5.98
CA ILE A 159 -9.05 -9.60 4.74
C ILE A 159 -8.65 -8.36 3.92
N CYS A 160 -8.22 -8.59 2.67
CA CYS A 160 -7.95 -7.53 1.69
C CYS A 160 -9.12 -7.38 0.72
N THR A 161 -9.46 -6.15 0.34
CA THR A 161 -10.67 -5.85 -0.44
C THR A 161 -10.69 -6.58 -1.78
N TRP A 162 -9.64 -6.48 -2.59
CA TRP A 162 -9.60 -7.16 -3.89
C TRP A 162 -9.51 -8.68 -3.76
N ASN A 163 -8.74 -9.19 -2.80
CA ASN A 163 -8.67 -10.63 -2.53
C ASN A 163 -10.05 -11.19 -2.14
N GLN A 164 -10.81 -10.48 -1.30
CA GLN A 164 -12.16 -10.88 -0.94
C GLN A 164 -13.12 -10.81 -2.12
N GLN A 165 -12.97 -9.81 -3.00
CA GLN A 165 -13.86 -9.60 -4.14
C GLN A 165 -13.67 -10.66 -5.23
N THR A 166 -12.40 -10.98 -5.54
CA THR A 166 -12.05 -11.90 -6.64
C THR A 166 -10.75 -12.64 -6.28
N PRO A 167 -10.82 -13.65 -5.39
CA PRO A 167 -9.64 -14.33 -4.85
C PRO A 167 -8.79 -15.05 -5.91
N ASN A 168 -9.41 -15.45 -7.03
CA ASN A 168 -8.70 -16.10 -8.14
C ASN A 168 -7.89 -15.10 -9.01
N GLU A 169 -8.11 -13.79 -8.85
CA GLU A 169 -7.43 -12.76 -9.62
C GLU A 169 -6.43 -11.97 -8.77
N TYR A 170 -6.69 -11.83 -7.46
CA TYR A 170 -5.93 -10.97 -6.54
C TYR A 170 -5.56 -11.74 -5.28
N GLY A 171 -4.31 -12.13 -5.16
CA GLY A 171 -3.77 -12.78 -3.98
C GLY A 171 -3.55 -11.82 -2.80
N PHE A 172 -3.28 -12.39 -1.63
CA PHE A 172 -2.93 -11.59 -0.45
C PHE A 172 -1.58 -10.87 -0.63
N TYR A 173 -0.56 -11.57 -1.11
CA TYR A 173 0.77 -11.01 -1.26
C TYR A 173 0.84 -10.04 -2.42
N SER A 174 0.27 -10.38 -3.55
CA SER A 174 0.23 -9.57 -4.78
C SER A 174 1.57 -8.93 -5.12
N ASN A 175 2.62 -9.71 -5.01
CA ASN A 175 3.95 -9.33 -5.44
C ASN A 175 3.99 -9.25 -6.97
N VAL A 176 4.69 -8.26 -7.52
CA VAL A 176 4.87 -8.18 -8.97
C VAL A 176 5.66 -9.39 -9.43
N ASN A 177 5.00 -10.27 -10.21
CA ASN A 177 5.58 -11.52 -10.69
C ASN A 177 5.26 -11.71 -12.19
N PRO A 178 6.27 -11.66 -13.09
CA PRO A 178 6.06 -11.86 -14.52
C PRO A 178 5.72 -13.30 -14.89
N TYR A 179 5.87 -14.26 -13.98
CA TYR A 179 5.62 -15.70 -14.21
C TYR A 179 4.21 -16.12 -13.79
N VAL A 180 3.47 -15.28 -13.09
CA VAL A 180 2.09 -15.49 -12.69
C VAL A 180 1.19 -14.51 -13.43
N ASP A 181 0.52 -14.99 -14.46
CA ASP A 181 -0.38 -14.17 -15.26
C ASP A 181 -1.70 -13.90 -14.53
N HIS A 182 -2.31 -12.75 -14.79
CA HIS A 182 -3.70 -12.51 -14.41
C HIS A 182 -4.60 -13.38 -15.31
N PRO A 183 -5.74 -13.92 -14.83
CA PRO A 183 -6.60 -14.76 -15.66
C PRO A 183 -7.04 -14.16 -17.00
N ARG A 184 -7.02 -12.82 -17.12
CA ARG A 184 -7.49 -12.09 -18.30
C ARG A 184 -6.37 -11.48 -19.15
N TRP A 185 -5.12 -11.41 -18.67
CA TRP A 185 -3.97 -10.85 -19.40
C TRP A 185 -2.64 -11.34 -18.84
N SER A 186 -1.60 -11.21 -19.66
CA SER A 186 -0.25 -11.58 -19.26
C SER A 186 0.44 -10.49 -18.44
N GLN A 187 1.22 -10.90 -17.44
CA GLN A 187 2.04 -10.04 -16.61
C GLN A 187 3.49 -9.93 -17.08
N LYS A 188 3.88 -10.66 -18.13
CA LYS A 188 5.26 -10.75 -18.62
C LYS A 188 5.83 -9.41 -19.10
N ARG A 189 4.97 -8.55 -19.63
CA ARG A 189 5.37 -7.23 -20.17
C ARG A 189 4.46 -6.12 -19.66
N GLU A 190 5.03 -4.92 -19.54
CA GLU A 190 4.34 -3.74 -19.05
C GLU A 190 4.55 -2.53 -19.97
N ARG A 191 3.59 -1.62 -19.97
CA ARG A 191 3.73 -0.31 -20.61
C ARG A 191 4.16 0.72 -19.54
N ARG A 192 5.36 1.26 -19.68
CA ARG A 192 5.80 2.38 -18.83
C ARG A 192 5.19 3.68 -19.35
N ILE A 193 4.45 4.40 -18.50
CA ILE A 193 3.90 5.71 -18.84
C ILE A 193 5.04 6.66 -19.15
N GLY A 194 4.94 7.34 -20.32
CA GLY A 194 5.98 8.24 -20.84
C GLY A 194 7.03 7.57 -21.73
N GLU A 195 6.98 6.24 -21.92
CA GLU A 195 7.87 5.51 -22.81
C GLU A 195 7.08 4.91 -24.00
N PHE A 196 7.76 4.69 -25.13
CA PHE A 196 7.18 3.97 -26.27
C PHE A 196 7.31 2.45 -26.09
N GLY A 197 6.28 1.71 -26.50
CA GLY A 197 6.28 0.25 -26.50
C GLY A 197 6.06 -0.37 -25.13
N LYS A 198 6.36 -1.68 -25.05
CA LYS A 198 6.30 -2.48 -23.83
C LYS A 198 7.70 -2.93 -23.47
N ARG A 199 7.98 -2.97 -22.18
CA ARG A 199 9.19 -3.52 -21.58
C ARG A 199 8.87 -4.80 -20.80
N ASP A 200 9.88 -5.61 -20.50
CA ASP A 200 9.71 -6.79 -19.67
C ASP A 200 9.43 -6.38 -18.21
N THR A 201 8.47 -7.07 -17.59
CA THR A 201 8.18 -6.92 -16.17
C THR A 201 9.27 -7.63 -15.35
N LEU A 202 9.79 -6.94 -14.34
CA LEU A 202 10.79 -7.50 -13.44
C LEU A 202 10.12 -8.11 -12.20
N LEU A 203 10.60 -9.27 -11.76
CA LEU A 203 10.17 -9.88 -10.50
C LEU A 203 10.33 -8.88 -9.35
N PHE A 204 9.31 -8.80 -8.47
CA PHE A 204 9.22 -7.81 -7.41
C PHE A 204 9.39 -6.37 -7.94
N ASN A 205 8.92 -6.09 -9.16
CA ASN A 205 9.08 -4.79 -9.81
C ASN A 205 10.54 -4.30 -9.90
N GLY A 206 11.49 -5.24 -9.90
CA GLY A 206 12.93 -4.97 -9.89
C GLY A 206 13.54 -4.65 -8.53
N TYR A 207 12.82 -4.95 -7.44
CA TYR A 207 13.31 -4.81 -6.07
C TYR A 207 13.77 -6.13 -5.44
N SER A 208 13.93 -7.19 -6.21
CA SER A 208 14.33 -8.54 -5.74
C SER A 208 15.50 -8.50 -4.78
N LYS A 209 16.53 -7.72 -5.08
CA LYS A 209 17.74 -7.58 -4.24
C LYS A 209 17.42 -7.17 -2.78
N PHE A 210 16.31 -6.51 -2.54
CA PHE A 210 15.92 -5.97 -1.24
C PHE A 210 14.84 -6.78 -0.51
N VAL A 211 14.14 -7.68 -1.24
CA VAL A 211 12.95 -8.34 -0.70
C VAL A 211 12.92 -9.86 -0.88
N ASN A 212 13.81 -10.46 -1.67
CA ASN A 212 13.82 -11.91 -1.89
C ASN A 212 13.85 -12.73 -0.60
N ASN A 213 14.60 -12.27 0.39
CA ASN A 213 14.74 -12.96 1.67
C ASN A 213 13.43 -13.07 2.44
N LEU A 214 12.47 -12.16 2.24
CA LEU A 214 11.14 -12.21 2.85
C LEU A 214 10.31 -13.42 2.38
N TYR A 215 10.63 -13.95 1.20
CA TYR A 215 9.86 -14.99 0.53
C TYR A 215 10.64 -16.29 0.34
N THR A 216 11.77 -16.43 1.03
CA THR A 216 12.59 -17.65 0.97
C THR A 216 11.77 -18.87 1.38
N GLY A 217 11.72 -19.89 0.52
CA GLY A 217 10.95 -21.12 0.74
C GLY A 217 9.46 -21.02 0.44
N MET A 218 8.96 -19.87 -0.02
CA MET A 218 7.58 -19.71 -0.46
C MET A 218 7.44 -20.02 -1.95
N ASP A 219 6.39 -20.74 -2.28
CA ASP A 219 5.96 -20.92 -3.67
C ASP A 219 5.22 -19.66 -4.13
N LEU A 220 5.88 -18.84 -4.96
CA LEU A 220 5.34 -17.57 -5.43
C LEU A 220 4.27 -17.69 -6.54
N GLU A 221 4.02 -18.89 -7.06
CA GLU A 221 2.89 -19.16 -7.95
C GLU A 221 1.62 -19.45 -7.14
N LYS A 222 1.76 -20.13 -6.03
CA LYS A 222 0.67 -20.43 -5.10
C LYS A 222 0.31 -19.25 -4.20
N PHE A 223 1.33 -18.54 -3.72
CA PHE A 223 1.18 -17.38 -2.82
C PHE A 223 1.38 -16.07 -3.59
N PHE A 224 0.48 -15.81 -4.52
CA PHE A 224 0.48 -14.58 -5.33
C PHE A 224 -0.31 -13.44 -4.70
#